data_3a5a48248324ac4498642917bf8512d5
#
_entry.id   3a5a48248324ac4498642917bf8512d5
#
_cell.length_a   1.000
_cell.length_b   1.000
_cell.length_c   1.000
_cell.angle_alpha   90.00
_cell.angle_beta   90.00
_cell.angle_gamma   90.00
#
_symmetry.space_group_name_H-M   'P 1'
#
loop_
_entity.id
_entity.type
_entity.pdbx_description
1 polymer ?
#
loop_
_entity_poly.entity_id
_entity_poly.type
_entity_poly.pdbx_seq_one_letter_code
_entity_poly.pdbx_strand_id
1 'polypeptide(L)'
;MPLAPPVGVVIANHNNCAFVEKAIESVARQTVRDLQVVVVDDASPDRSDEAIRRCLARLGDARFRYVKLGTNLGQAGALRRGMTELDTPFVCFLDSDDLWYDDFVARHLAVHMNADFPVALTYCDSHIIDADDRILAGTAWWFDSDKPQAKARRTIAPALTPTIDPASGELTYPRNDGVTFHPQWSPAGATNTTASMMFRRAFVDLVLVPPSHELRLYVDFYLSTFAGLMTGTIAIHEALYGYRMHGGNSHSNATVPGGAYNSANREWEPIRSYVLKMVQRVLRDEAETLRLTFGEERHSIAERLMADAVGELPIGRAAPAKARLPELLLGLLGDGLSRLGPRDRS
;
A
#
# COMPACT_ATOMS: atom_id res chain seq x y z
N MET A 1 -14.98 19.00 20.08
CA MET A 1 -14.59 18.84 18.66
C MET A 1 -14.52 17.36 18.34
N PRO A 2 -14.89 16.90 17.15
CA PRO A 2 -14.70 15.50 16.79
C PRO A 2 -13.19 15.17 16.79
N LEU A 3 -12.83 13.99 17.31
CA LEU A 3 -11.47 13.48 17.34
C LEU A 3 -11.17 12.73 16.04
N ALA A 4 -9.92 12.74 15.61
CA ALA A 4 -9.46 11.86 14.56
C ALA A 4 -9.59 10.39 15.01
N PRO A 5 -9.97 9.45 14.13
CA PRO A 5 -10.07 8.04 14.49
C PRO A 5 -8.66 7.45 14.76
N PRO A 6 -8.54 6.48 15.68
CA PRO A 6 -7.29 5.78 15.91
C PRO A 6 -6.89 4.94 14.70
N VAL A 7 -5.58 4.75 14.51
CA VAL A 7 -5.02 3.97 13.40
C VAL A 7 -4.20 2.81 13.95
N GLY A 8 -4.47 1.61 13.45
CA GLY A 8 -3.67 0.43 13.73
C GLY A 8 -2.49 0.33 12.77
N VAL A 9 -1.36 -0.10 13.29
CA VAL A 9 -0.15 -0.35 12.48
C VAL A 9 0.36 -1.75 12.78
N VAL A 10 0.58 -2.55 11.76
CA VAL A 10 1.30 -3.82 11.88
C VAL A 10 2.65 -3.69 11.18
N ILE A 11 3.73 -3.85 11.94
CA ILE A 11 5.09 -3.97 11.39
C ILE A 11 5.40 -5.45 11.28
N ALA A 12 5.47 -5.98 10.06
CA ALA A 12 5.81 -7.38 9.81
C ALA A 12 7.32 -7.53 9.63
N ASN A 13 7.94 -8.38 10.45
CA ASN A 13 9.36 -8.64 10.40
C ASN A 13 9.66 -10.10 10.14
N HIS A 14 10.59 -10.34 9.20
CA HIS A 14 11.24 -11.63 9.04
C HIS A 14 12.68 -11.44 8.53
N ASN A 15 13.65 -11.78 9.36
CA ASN A 15 15.09 -11.77 9.02
C ASN A 15 15.64 -10.38 8.62
N ASN A 16 15.14 -9.31 9.24
CA ASN A 16 15.53 -7.91 8.97
C ASN A 16 16.11 -7.21 10.20
N CYS A 17 16.96 -7.90 11.01
CA CYS A 17 17.51 -7.32 12.25
C CYS A 17 18.28 -6.00 12.02
N ALA A 18 18.81 -5.78 10.83
CA ALA A 18 19.55 -4.56 10.49
C ALA A 18 18.65 -3.32 10.33
N PHE A 19 17.36 -3.50 10.06
CA PHE A 19 16.46 -2.42 9.66
C PHE A 19 15.25 -2.25 10.58
N VAL A 20 14.81 -3.31 11.25
CA VAL A 20 13.57 -3.32 12.03
C VAL A 20 13.51 -2.23 13.10
N GLU A 21 14.62 -1.84 13.74
CA GLU A 21 14.65 -0.72 14.69
C GLU A 21 14.28 0.61 14.01
N LYS A 22 14.79 0.86 12.79
CA LYS A 22 14.48 2.06 12.01
C LYS A 22 13.00 2.12 11.61
N ALA A 23 12.42 0.97 11.22
CA ALA A 23 10.99 0.86 10.94
C ALA A 23 10.14 1.21 12.17
N ILE A 24 10.45 0.62 13.33
CA ILE A 24 9.77 0.89 14.61
C ILE A 24 9.87 2.37 14.98
N GLU A 25 11.07 2.97 14.92
CA GLU A 25 11.29 4.37 15.24
C GLU A 25 10.55 5.31 14.29
N SER A 26 10.41 4.96 13.01
CA SER A 26 9.67 5.76 12.02
C SER A 26 8.17 5.84 12.36
N VAL A 27 7.60 4.76 12.89
CA VAL A 27 6.21 4.75 13.39
C VAL A 27 6.10 5.52 14.70
N ALA A 28 7.08 5.41 15.59
CA ALA A 28 7.09 6.16 16.86
C ALA A 28 7.09 7.68 16.66
N ARG A 29 7.73 8.17 15.58
CA ARG A 29 7.81 9.60 15.22
C ARG A 29 6.57 10.15 14.52
N GLN A 30 5.59 9.33 14.12
CA GLN A 30 4.41 9.82 13.42
C GLN A 30 3.74 11.00 14.15
N THR A 31 3.30 12.00 13.39
CA THR A 31 2.64 13.20 13.94
C THR A 31 1.27 12.87 14.54
N VAL A 32 0.55 11.88 13.99
CA VAL A 32 -0.65 11.31 14.62
C VAL A 32 -0.24 10.45 15.80
N ARG A 33 -0.78 10.75 17.00
CA ARG A 33 -0.41 10.07 18.24
C ARG A 33 -1.34 8.93 18.64
N ASP A 34 -2.59 8.96 18.19
CA ASP A 34 -3.57 7.91 18.50
C ASP A 34 -3.36 6.70 17.59
N LEU A 35 -2.32 5.92 17.93
CA LEU A 35 -1.89 4.73 17.22
C LEU A 35 -1.90 3.51 18.15
N GLN A 36 -2.29 2.36 17.58
CA GLN A 36 -2.05 1.04 18.16
C GLN A 36 -1.06 0.32 17.25
N VAL A 37 0.11 -0.03 17.74
CA VAL A 37 1.20 -0.59 16.94
C VAL A 37 1.54 -2.01 17.39
N VAL A 38 1.59 -2.94 16.45
CA VAL A 38 2.00 -4.32 16.72
C VAL A 38 3.19 -4.68 15.84
N VAL A 39 4.31 -4.98 16.45
CA VAL A 39 5.47 -5.55 15.77
C VAL A 39 5.33 -7.07 15.81
N VAL A 40 5.27 -7.71 14.65
CA VAL A 40 5.16 -9.17 14.53
C VAL A 40 6.45 -9.72 13.95
N ASP A 41 7.16 -10.52 14.73
CA ASP A 41 8.32 -11.29 14.26
C ASP A 41 7.85 -12.66 13.78
N ASP A 42 7.93 -12.88 12.48
CA ASP A 42 7.49 -14.11 11.80
C ASP A 42 8.55 -15.21 11.88
N ALA A 43 8.90 -15.59 13.11
CA ALA A 43 9.88 -16.62 13.43
C ALA A 43 11.24 -16.37 12.75
N SER A 44 11.79 -15.18 12.88
CA SER A 44 13.09 -14.82 12.32
C SER A 44 14.22 -15.69 12.87
N PRO A 45 15.10 -16.24 12.02
CA PRO A 45 16.28 -17.00 12.45
C PRO A 45 17.45 -16.09 12.87
N ASP A 46 17.42 -14.81 12.53
CA ASP A 46 18.44 -13.84 12.87
C ASP A 46 18.23 -13.22 14.26
N ARG A 47 18.93 -12.11 14.56
CA ARG A 47 18.83 -11.42 15.86
C ARG A 47 17.68 -10.40 15.92
N SER A 48 16.66 -10.51 15.07
CA SER A 48 15.50 -9.59 15.06
C SER A 48 14.78 -9.53 16.39
N ASP A 49 14.58 -10.67 17.08
CA ASP A 49 13.93 -10.69 18.41
C ASP A 49 14.65 -9.79 19.42
N GLU A 50 15.99 -9.90 19.48
CA GLU A 50 16.80 -9.07 20.38
C GLU A 50 16.72 -7.58 20.00
N ALA A 51 16.81 -7.27 18.70
CA ALA A 51 16.75 -5.91 18.19
C ALA A 51 15.39 -5.26 18.49
N ILE A 52 14.29 -5.95 18.23
CA ILE A 52 12.94 -5.47 18.51
C ILE A 52 12.76 -5.20 20.01
N ARG A 53 13.09 -6.16 20.87
CA ARG A 53 12.94 -6.00 22.34
C ARG A 53 13.77 -4.85 22.88
N ARG A 54 15.01 -4.71 22.42
CA ARG A 54 15.90 -3.61 22.81
C ARG A 54 15.33 -2.25 22.37
N CYS A 55 14.84 -2.16 21.13
CA CYS A 55 14.25 -0.94 20.60
C CYS A 55 13.00 -0.53 21.38
N LEU A 56 12.07 -1.44 21.60
CA LEU A 56 10.83 -1.17 22.35
C LEU A 56 11.11 -0.79 23.82
N ALA A 57 12.06 -1.45 24.47
CA ALA A 57 12.48 -1.10 25.82
C ALA A 57 13.09 0.32 25.90
N ARG A 58 13.89 0.71 24.88
CA ARG A 58 14.46 2.07 24.78
C ARG A 58 13.39 3.13 24.54
N LEU A 59 12.41 2.85 23.69
CA LEU A 59 11.31 3.77 23.40
C LEU A 59 10.38 3.98 24.59
N GLY A 60 10.11 2.94 25.36
CA GLY A 60 9.17 3.00 26.50
C GLY A 60 7.76 3.45 26.11
N ASP A 61 7.36 3.24 24.84
CA ASP A 61 6.13 3.77 24.26
C ASP A 61 5.01 2.73 24.39
N ALA A 62 3.99 3.01 25.18
CA ALA A 62 2.87 2.12 25.47
C ALA A 62 1.98 1.81 24.23
N ARG A 63 2.13 2.55 23.15
CA ARG A 63 1.42 2.26 21.88
C ARG A 63 1.87 0.97 21.22
N PHE A 64 3.09 0.50 21.52
CA PHE A 64 3.72 -0.65 20.87
C PHE A 64 3.52 -1.94 21.64
N ARG A 65 3.13 -2.98 20.91
CA ARG A 65 3.10 -4.37 21.37
C ARG A 65 4.01 -5.22 20.52
N TYR A 66 4.55 -6.30 21.09
CA TYR A 66 5.40 -7.24 20.35
C TYR A 66 4.80 -8.64 20.40
N VAL A 67 4.77 -9.27 19.22
CA VAL A 67 4.31 -10.65 19.03
C VAL A 67 5.39 -11.42 18.28
N LYS A 68 5.89 -12.50 18.88
CA LYS A 68 6.80 -13.44 18.21
C LYS A 68 6.03 -14.69 17.84
N LEU A 69 6.11 -15.07 16.56
CA LEU A 69 5.52 -16.32 16.05
C LEU A 69 6.46 -17.50 16.30
N GLY A 70 5.89 -18.67 16.53
CA GLY A 70 6.66 -19.91 16.68
C GLY A 70 7.09 -20.55 15.36
N THR A 71 6.43 -20.18 14.25
CA THR A 71 6.69 -20.67 12.89
C THR A 71 6.50 -19.57 11.89
N ASN A 72 7.24 -19.61 10.79
CA ASN A 72 7.09 -18.66 9.71
C ASN A 72 5.76 -18.87 8.94
N LEU A 73 4.85 -17.90 9.03
CA LEU A 73 3.55 -17.90 8.37
C LEU A 73 3.55 -17.07 7.08
N GLY A 74 4.64 -16.37 6.77
CA GLY A 74 4.77 -15.41 5.69
C GLY A 74 4.11 -14.06 6.02
N GLN A 75 4.31 -13.08 5.13
CA GLN A 75 3.81 -11.70 5.31
C GLN A 75 2.32 -11.69 5.65
N ALA A 76 1.48 -12.39 4.88
CA ALA A 76 0.03 -12.44 5.12
C ALA A 76 -0.33 -13.01 6.50
N GLY A 77 0.37 -14.04 6.95
CA GLY A 77 0.17 -14.63 8.27
C GLY A 77 0.57 -13.68 9.40
N ALA A 78 1.71 -13.00 9.25
CA ALA A 78 2.18 -11.99 10.20
C ALA A 78 1.21 -10.80 10.31
N LEU A 79 0.76 -10.26 9.15
CA LEU A 79 -0.21 -9.16 9.13
C LEU A 79 -1.53 -9.56 9.79
N ARG A 80 -2.07 -10.72 9.46
CA ARG A 80 -3.28 -11.25 10.08
C ARG A 80 -3.12 -11.37 11.60
N ARG A 81 -2.00 -11.95 12.06
CA ARG A 81 -1.75 -12.09 13.50
C ARG A 81 -1.66 -10.73 14.18
N GLY A 82 -1.00 -9.76 13.55
CA GLY A 82 -0.95 -8.39 14.08
C GLY A 82 -2.32 -7.74 14.17
N MET A 83 -3.17 -7.91 13.16
CA MET A 83 -4.54 -7.37 13.16
C MET A 83 -5.41 -7.89 14.32
N THR A 84 -5.17 -9.10 14.81
CA THR A 84 -5.94 -9.61 15.98
C THR A 84 -5.64 -8.87 17.28
N GLU A 85 -4.56 -8.11 17.34
CA GLU A 85 -4.15 -7.28 18.48
C GLU A 85 -4.65 -5.83 18.39
N LEU A 86 -5.29 -5.46 17.29
CA LEU A 86 -5.74 -4.10 17.00
C LEU A 86 -7.24 -3.97 17.14
N ASP A 87 -7.69 -2.79 17.58
CA ASP A 87 -9.11 -2.40 17.60
C ASP A 87 -9.23 -0.97 17.08
N THR A 88 -9.06 -0.80 15.76
CA THR A 88 -9.01 0.50 15.10
C THR A 88 -9.76 0.46 13.77
N PRO A 89 -10.43 1.56 13.35
CA PRO A 89 -11.18 1.60 12.09
C PRO A 89 -10.30 1.68 10.84
N PHE A 90 -9.03 2.06 11.01
CA PHE A 90 -8.04 2.10 9.93
C PHE A 90 -6.84 1.25 10.28
N VAL A 91 -6.20 0.67 9.27
CA VAL A 91 -5.00 -0.13 9.44
C VAL A 91 -3.99 0.19 8.34
N CYS A 92 -2.72 0.24 8.73
CA CYS A 92 -1.56 0.34 7.86
C CYS A 92 -0.62 -0.82 8.12
N PHE A 93 0.14 -1.19 7.10
CA PHE A 93 1.14 -2.24 7.17
C PHE A 93 2.50 -1.68 6.79
N LEU A 94 3.51 -1.96 7.60
CA LEU A 94 4.88 -1.55 7.31
C LEU A 94 5.78 -2.79 7.25
N ASP A 95 6.50 -2.93 6.15
CA ASP A 95 7.56 -3.93 6.03
C ASP A 95 8.79 -3.47 6.84
N SER A 96 9.42 -4.38 7.57
CA SER A 96 10.44 -4.05 8.57
C SER A 96 11.77 -3.57 7.98
N ASP A 97 11.94 -3.61 6.67
CA ASP A 97 13.06 -3.05 5.92
C ASP A 97 12.81 -1.63 5.39
N ASP A 98 11.56 -1.16 5.41
CA ASP A 98 11.14 0.18 5.01
C ASP A 98 11.05 1.16 6.20
N LEU A 99 10.79 2.43 5.92
CA LEU A 99 10.52 3.45 6.93
C LEU A 99 9.48 4.47 6.45
N TRP A 100 8.67 4.97 7.37
CA TRP A 100 7.72 6.06 7.10
C TRP A 100 8.30 7.42 7.44
N TYR A 101 7.91 8.44 6.67
CA TYR A 101 8.12 9.83 7.04
C TYR A 101 7.05 10.26 8.05
N ASP A 102 7.35 11.29 8.82
CA ASP A 102 6.59 11.65 10.02
C ASP A 102 5.11 11.95 9.78
N ASP A 103 4.74 12.35 8.57
CA ASP A 103 3.38 12.71 8.17
C ASP A 103 2.60 11.59 7.44
N PHE A 104 3.14 10.39 7.30
CA PHE A 104 2.51 9.30 6.55
C PHE A 104 1.06 9.07 7.01
N VAL A 105 0.87 8.79 8.29
CA VAL A 105 -0.47 8.50 8.84
C VAL A 105 -1.40 9.71 8.72
N ALA A 106 -0.89 10.91 9.00
CA ALA A 106 -1.68 12.14 8.95
C ALA A 106 -2.22 12.42 7.53
N ARG A 107 -1.38 12.25 6.50
CA ARG A 107 -1.76 12.49 5.10
C ARG A 107 -2.79 11.49 4.61
N HIS A 108 -2.58 10.20 4.86
CA HIS A 108 -3.55 9.16 4.50
C HIS A 108 -4.89 9.36 5.19
N LEU A 109 -4.86 9.62 6.50
CA LEU A 109 -6.08 9.84 7.28
C LEU A 109 -6.85 11.08 6.80
N ALA A 110 -6.15 12.17 6.50
CA ALA A 110 -6.76 13.37 5.94
C ALA A 110 -7.48 13.08 4.62
N VAL A 111 -6.90 12.28 3.73
CA VAL A 111 -7.53 11.90 2.46
C VAL A 111 -8.78 11.05 2.72
N HIS A 112 -8.69 10.03 3.59
CA HIS A 112 -9.86 9.22 3.95
C HIS A 112 -11.00 10.01 4.58
N MET A 113 -10.68 11.03 5.40
CA MET A 113 -11.68 11.84 6.10
C MET A 113 -12.31 12.93 5.21
N ASN A 114 -11.60 13.35 4.16
CA ASN A 114 -12.11 14.39 3.23
C ASN A 114 -12.73 13.79 1.95
N ALA A 115 -12.66 12.50 1.74
CA ALA A 115 -13.34 11.86 0.61
C ALA A 115 -14.86 11.86 0.81
N ASP A 116 -15.61 12.28 -0.22
CA ASP A 116 -17.08 12.32 -0.20
C ASP A 116 -17.73 10.93 -0.29
N PHE A 117 -16.90 9.88 -0.47
CA PHE A 117 -17.34 8.48 -0.59
C PHE A 117 -16.37 7.56 0.16
N PRO A 118 -16.85 6.41 0.65
CA PRO A 118 -16.00 5.46 1.36
C PRO A 118 -15.11 4.70 0.39
N VAL A 119 -13.83 5.08 0.31
CA VAL A 119 -12.79 4.29 -0.37
C VAL A 119 -12.13 3.34 0.63
N ALA A 120 -11.81 2.12 0.18
CA ALA A 120 -11.17 1.13 1.05
C ALA A 120 -9.67 1.35 1.22
N LEU A 121 -9.01 1.94 0.21
CA LEU A 121 -7.56 2.07 0.12
C LEU A 121 -7.14 3.46 -0.34
N THR A 122 -6.22 4.06 0.40
CA THR A 122 -5.34 5.13 -0.09
C THR A 122 -3.90 4.62 -0.15
N TYR A 123 -3.12 5.04 -1.14
CA TYR A 123 -1.71 4.70 -1.27
C TYR A 123 -0.89 5.91 -1.74
N CYS A 124 0.39 5.94 -1.39
CA CYS A 124 1.29 7.05 -1.72
C CYS A 124 2.48 6.61 -2.57
N ASP A 125 3.27 7.57 -3.02
CA ASP A 125 4.58 7.32 -3.62
C ASP A 125 5.65 7.12 -2.54
N SER A 126 6.85 6.74 -2.93
CA SER A 126 7.99 6.53 -2.04
C SER A 126 9.28 7.07 -2.65
N HIS A 127 10.23 7.39 -1.80
CA HIS A 127 11.62 7.45 -2.22
C HIS A 127 12.23 6.04 -2.22
N ILE A 128 13.11 5.75 -3.16
CA ILE A 128 14.01 4.60 -3.05
C ILE A 128 15.19 5.03 -2.20
N ILE A 129 15.48 4.26 -1.15
CA ILE A 129 16.60 4.52 -0.24
C ILE A 129 17.57 3.32 -0.19
N ASP A 130 18.83 3.57 0.16
CA ASP A 130 19.81 2.54 0.42
C ASP A 130 19.77 2.03 1.88
N ALA A 131 20.71 1.14 2.23
CA ALA A 131 20.83 0.61 3.59
C ALA A 131 21.16 1.68 4.65
N ASP A 132 21.74 2.80 4.24
CA ASP A 132 22.12 3.93 5.09
C ASP A 132 21.08 5.07 5.10
N ASP A 133 19.88 4.84 4.56
CA ASP A 133 18.75 5.77 4.42
C ASP A 133 18.99 6.92 3.41
N ARG A 134 20.02 6.82 2.55
CA ARG A 134 20.26 7.81 1.52
C ARG A 134 19.29 7.62 0.37
N ILE A 135 18.70 8.71 -0.12
CA ILE A 135 17.79 8.69 -1.24
C ILE A 135 18.54 8.40 -2.54
N LEU A 136 18.19 7.32 -3.20
CA LEU A 136 18.73 6.91 -4.50
C LEU A 136 17.85 7.38 -5.66
N ALA A 137 16.53 7.47 -5.45
CA ALA A 137 15.57 7.97 -6.44
C ALA A 137 14.40 8.66 -5.73
N GLY A 138 13.88 9.72 -6.36
CA GLY A 138 12.80 10.55 -5.83
C GLY A 138 11.40 9.92 -5.96
N THR A 139 11.30 8.73 -6.52
CA THR A 139 10.05 7.99 -6.68
C THR A 139 10.35 6.50 -6.77
N ALA A 140 9.49 5.67 -6.18
CA ALA A 140 9.54 4.22 -6.33
C ALA A 140 8.72 3.71 -7.50
N TRP A 141 8.12 4.57 -8.26
CA TRP A 141 7.38 4.10 -9.39
C TRP A 141 8.32 3.30 -10.31
N TRP A 142 8.10 2.01 -10.28
CA TRP A 142 8.76 1.05 -11.13
C TRP A 142 8.55 1.47 -12.57
N PHE A 143 9.61 1.90 -13.21
CA PHE A 143 9.57 2.22 -14.63
C PHE A 143 9.38 0.91 -15.37
N ASP A 144 8.14 0.61 -15.72
CA ASP A 144 7.88 -0.39 -16.73
C ASP A 144 8.45 0.13 -18.03
N SER A 145 9.61 -0.42 -18.41
CA SER A 145 10.30 -0.04 -19.66
C SER A 145 9.43 -0.30 -20.89
N ASP A 146 8.47 -1.20 -20.77
CA ASP A 146 7.61 -1.63 -21.86
C ASP A 146 6.38 -0.74 -22.04
N LYS A 147 6.18 0.25 -21.14
CA LYS A 147 5.06 1.21 -21.22
C LYS A 147 5.54 2.66 -21.27
N PRO A 148 6.02 3.13 -22.47
CA PRO A 148 6.53 4.49 -22.65
C PRO A 148 5.53 5.58 -22.22
N GLN A 149 4.22 5.33 -22.36
CA GLN A 149 3.17 6.27 -21.97
C GLN A 149 3.04 6.44 -20.47
N ALA A 150 3.37 5.43 -19.69
CA ALA A 150 3.45 5.55 -18.24
C ALA A 150 4.63 6.44 -17.81
N LYS A 151 5.73 6.43 -18.57
CA LYS A 151 6.90 7.31 -18.34
C LYS A 151 6.55 8.78 -18.52
N ALA A 152 5.78 9.14 -19.55
CA ALA A 152 5.43 10.53 -19.84
C ALA A 152 4.54 11.18 -18.75
N ARG A 153 3.77 10.38 -18.01
CA ARG A 153 2.89 10.86 -16.93
C ARG A 153 3.60 11.10 -15.60
N ARG A 154 4.88 10.77 -15.50
CA ARG A 154 5.65 10.72 -14.24
C ARG A 154 6.92 11.56 -14.27
N THR A 155 7.04 12.46 -15.19
CA THR A 155 8.06 13.49 -15.11
C THR A 155 7.73 14.35 -13.91
N ILE A 156 8.62 14.41 -12.93
CA ILE A 156 8.51 15.35 -11.80
C ILE A 156 8.37 16.73 -12.42
N ALA A 157 7.26 17.42 -12.13
CA ALA A 157 7.10 18.79 -12.58
C ALA A 157 8.29 19.63 -12.02
N PRO A 158 8.83 20.60 -12.76
CA PRO A 158 9.93 21.44 -12.28
C PRO A 158 9.65 22.09 -10.93
N ALA A 159 8.38 22.34 -10.62
CA ALA A 159 7.93 22.83 -9.31
C ALA A 159 8.18 21.85 -8.15
N LEU A 160 8.45 20.57 -8.44
CA LEU A 160 8.74 19.52 -7.45
C LEU A 160 10.24 19.20 -7.37
N THR A 161 11.10 20.07 -7.87
CA THR A 161 12.55 19.89 -7.78
C THR A 161 12.97 19.94 -6.32
N PRO A 162 13.68 18.93 -5.81
CA PRO A 162 14.16 18.93 -4.44
C PRO A 162 15.22 20.04 -4.24
N THR A 163 15.26 20.57 -3.03
CA THR A 163 16.35 21.45 -2.57
C THR A 163 17.27 20.65 -1.66
N ILE A 164 18.57 20.90 -1.77
CA ILE A 164 19.58 20.32 -0.89
C ILE A 164 20.02 21.40 0.10
N ASP A 165 19.87 21.13 1.40
CA ASP A 165 20.47 22.00 2.41
C ASP A 165 21.99 21.86 2.33
N PRO A 166 22.74 22.98 2.11
CA PRO A 166 24.18 22.89 1.90
C PRO A 166 24.97 22.53 3.16
N ALA A 167 24.38 22.69 4.34
CA ALA A 167 25.07 22.42 5.61
C ALA A 167 24.87 20.99 6.08
N SER A 168 23.65 20.47 5.97
CA SER A 168 23.28 19.11 6.42
C SER A 168 23.31 18.07 5.29
N GLY A 169 23.20 18.49 4.03
CA GLY A 169 22.99 17.59 2.89
C GLY A 169 21.56 17.06 2.80
N GLU A 170 20.67 17.58 3.61
CA GLU A 170 19.26 17.13 3.65
C GLU A 170 18.53 17.51 2.37
N LEU A 171 17.79 16.55 1.82
CA LEU A 171 16.92 16.74 0.68
C LEU A 171 15.51 17.11 1.17
N THR A 172 15.04 18.28 0.75
CA THR A 172 13.66 18.70 0.99
C THR A 172 12.90 18.69 -0.32
N TYR A 173 11.82 17.93 -0.37
CA TYR A 173 10.89 17.90 -1.50
C TYR A 173 9.71 18.84 -1.22
N PRO A 174 9.29 19.67 -2.22
CA PRO A 174 8.07 20.44 -2.07
C PRO A 174 6.88 19.50 -1.97
N ARG A 175 5.91 19.83 -1.11
CA ARG A 175 4.68 19.05 -0.97
C ARG A 175 3.89 19.05 -2.28
N ASN A 176 3.42 17.87 -2.66
CA ASN A 176 2.46 17.69 -3.73
C ASN A 176 1.13 17.24 -3.11
N ASP A 177 0.22 18.18 -2.92
CA ASP A 177 -1.09 17.90 -2.31
C ASP A 177 -2.06 17.19 -3.26
N GLY A 178 -1.62 16.83 -4.46
CA GLY A 178 -2.42 16.15 -5.47
C GLY A 178 -2.83 14.74 -5.04
N VAL A 179 -4.09 14.43 -5.29
CA VAL A 179 -4.63 13.07 -5.17
C VAL A 179 -5.34 12.69 -6.46
N THR A 180 -5.34 11.40 -6.80
CA THR A 180 -6.08 10.88 -7.95
C THR A 180 -6.95 9.72 -7.51
N PHE A 181 -8.25 9.82 -7.81
CA PHE A 181 -9.16 8.69 -7.63
C PHE A 181 -9.14 7.77 -8.85
N HIS A 182 -8.95 6.50 -8.60
CA HIS A 182 -9.05 5.44 -9.58
C HIS A 182 -10.33 4.65 -9.30
N PRO A 183 -11.43 4.89 -10.04
CA PRO A 183 -12.75 4.35 -9.71
C PRO A 183 -12.85 2.83 -9.90
N GLN A 184 -11.91 2.26 -10.64
CA GLN A 184 -11.94 0.85 -11.01
C GLN A 184 -10.54 0.30 -11.14
N TRP A 185 -10.40 -0.97 -10.76
CA TRP A 185 -9.19 -1.74 -10.99
C TRP A 185 -8.85 -1.84 -12.49
N SER A 186 -7.56 -1.78 -12.78
CA SER A 186 -7.02 -1.99 -14.13
C SER A 186 -5.79 -2.89 -14.07
N PRO A 187 -5.63 -3.85 -15.00
CA PRO A 187 -4.42 -4.66 -15.10
C PRO A 187 -3.14 -3.85 -15.30
N ALA A 188 -3.28 -2.65 -15.87
CA ALA A 188 -2.18 -1.71 -16.08
C ALA A 188 -2.01 -0.72 -14.91
N GLY A 189 -2.88 -0.79 -13.90
CA GLY A 189 -2.76 0.00 -12.68
C GLY A 189 -1.58 -0.49 -11.86
N ALA A 190 -0.74 0.41 -11.39
CA ALA A 190 0.30 0.11 -10.44
C ALA A 190 -0.11 0.69 -9.09
N THR A 191 -0.14 -0.16 -8.08
CA THR A 191 -0.09 0.25 -6.68
C THR A 191 1.34 0.03 -6.18
N ASN A 192 1.71 0.73 -5.15
CA ASN A 192 3.02 0.59 -4.52
C ASN A 192 3.01 -0.57 -3.51
N THR A 193 4.09 -0.74 -2.74
CA THR A 193 4.20 -1.82 -1.74
C THR A 193 3.23 -1.64 -0.57
N THR A 194 3.10 -2.67 0.27
CA THR A 194 2.27 -2.67 1.49
C THR A 194 2.55 -1.44 2.37
N ALA A 195 3.82 -1.03 2.46
CA ALA A 195 4.26 0.11 3.26
C ALA A 195 3.71 1.47 2.78
N SER A 196 3.17 1.55 1.56
CA SER A 196 2.57 2.76 1.01
C SER A 196 1.09 2.94 1.36
N MET A 197 0.45 2.00 2.04
CA MET A 197 -1.01 1.82 2.01
C MET A 197 -1.65 2.08 3.38
N MET A 198 -2.82 2.75 3.35
CA MET A 198 -3.76 2.78 4.47
C MET A 198 -5.10 2.22 4.02
N PHE A 199 -5.66 1.34 4.82
CA PHE A 199 -6.94 0.68 4.56
C PHE A 199 -7.99 1.01 5.62
N ARG A 200 -9.26 0.98 5.21
CA ARG A 200 -10.35 0.77 6.17
C ARG A 200 -10.27 -0.67 6.68
N ARG A 201 -10.18 -0.84 8.00
CA ARG A 201 -10.01 -2.16 8.61
C ARG A 201 -11.13 -3.13 8.23
N ALA A 202 -12.38 -2.70 8.27
CA ALA A 202 -13.52 -3.55 7.91
C ALA A 202 -13.40 -4.15 6.50
N PHE A 203 -12.75 -3.43 5.56
CA PHE A 203 -12.46 -3.97 4.24
C PHE A 203 -11.41 -5.09 4.31
N VAL A 204 -10.31 -4.88 5.04
CA VAL A 204 -9.26 -5.90 5.18
C VAL A 204 -9.79 -7.15 5.89
N ASP A 205 -10.57 -6.99 6.95
CA ASP A 205 -11.20 -8.10 7.68
C ASP A 205 -12.10 -8.95 6.76
N LEU A 206 -12.75 -8.30 5.77
CA LEU A 206 -13.62 -8.98 4.81
C LEU A 206 -12.84 -9.79 3.76
N VAL A 207 -11.73 -9.26 3.24
CA VAL A 207 -11.06 -9.83 2.07
C VAL A 207 -9.74 -10.53 2.39
N LEU A 208 -9.10 -10.25 3.53
CA LEU A 208 -7.89 -10.95 3.96
C LEU A 208 -8.24 -12.33 4.54
N VAL A 209 -8.50 -13.23 3.63
CA VAL A 209 -9.00 -14.58 3.93
C VAL A 209 -8.04 -15.43 4.78
N PRO A 210 -8.59 -16.48 5.42
CA PRO A 210 -7.84 -17.38 6.29
C PRO A 210 -6.65 -18.08 5.62
N PRO A 211 -5.66 -18.57 6.41
CA PRO A 211 -4.42 -19.20 5.92
C PRO A 211 -4.62 -20.43 5.02
N SER A 212 -5.84 -20.98 4.97
CA SER A 212 -6.20 -22.09 4.06
C SER A 212 -5.99 -21.78 2.57
N HIS A 213 -5.75 -20.52 2.22
CA HIS A 213 -5.62 -20.05 0.85
C HIS A 213 -4.17 -19.83 0.38
N GLU A 214 -3.17 -20.22 1.17
CA GLU A 214 -1.76 -20.20 0.79
C GLU A 214 -1.15 -18.82 0.45
N LEU A 215 -1.89 -17.71 0.57
CA LEU A 215 -1.32 -16.37 0.37
C LEU A 215 -0.28 -16.09 1.45
N ARG A 216 1.00 -16.19 1.09
CA ARG A 216 2.12 -15.93 2.01
C ARG A 216 2.79 -14.59 1.77
N LEU A 217 2.87 -14.16 0.51
CA LEU A 217 3.51 -12.94 0.04
C LEU A 217 2.58 -12.19 -0.91
N TYR A 218 2.95 -10.98 -1.30
CA TYR A 218 2.21 -10.14 -2.26
C TYR A 218 0.84 -9.69 -1.76
N VAL A 219 0.73 -9.44 -0.48
CA VAL A 219 -0.49 -8.97 0.17
C VAL A 219 -0.88 -7.59 -0.36
N ASP A 220 0.09 -6.76 -0.69
CA ASP A 220 -0.06 -5.47 -1.37
C ASP A 220 -0.84 -5.61 -2.69
N PHE A 221 -0.38 -6.47 -3.58
CA PHE A 221 -1.05 -6.70 -4.86
C PHE A 221 -2.43 -7.32 -4.70
N TYR A 222 -2.59 -8.24 -3.74
CA TYR A 222 -3.86 -8.87 -3.43
C TYR A 222 -4.89 -7.86 -2.90
N LEU A 223 -4.56 -7.12 -1.84
CA LEU A 223 -5.46 -6.16 -1.20
C LEU A 223 -5.77 -4.97 -2.10
N SER A 224 -4.79 -4.46 -2.83
CA SER A 224 -5.00 -3.35 -3.77
C SER A 224 -5.86 -3.75 -4.96
N THR A 225 -5.73 -4.97 -5.45
CA THR A 225 -6.62 -5.51 -6.48
C THR A 225 -8.06 -5.55 -5.98
N PHE A 226 -8.31 -6.10 -4.79
CA PHE A 226 -9.65 -6.11 -4.21
C PHE A 226 -10.22 -4.71 -3.97
N ALA A 227 -9.42 -3.79 -3.41
CA ALA A 227 -9.85 -2.42 -3.20
C ALA A 227 -10.24 -1.75 -4.52
N GLY A 228 -9.40 -1.89 -5.55
CA GLY A 228 -9.70 -1.36 -6.89
C GLY A 228 -10.97 -1.95 -7.52
N LEU A 229 -11.23 -3.24 -7.29
CA LEU A 229 -12.45 -3.90 -7.77
C LEU A 229 -13.71 -3.42 -7.04
N MET A 230 -13.65 -3.30 -5.70
CA MET A 230 -14.83 -3.07 -4.87
C MET A 230 -15.16 -1.59 -4.64
N THR A 231 -14.17 -0.74 -4.40
CA THR A 231 -14.38 0.67 -4.01
C THR A 231 -13.64 1.68 -4.89
N GLY A 232 -12.75 1.21 -5.75
CA GLY A 232 -11.70 2.06 -6.30
C GLY A 232 -10.62 2.36 -5.25
N THR A 233 -9.63 3.16 -5.64
CA THR A 233 -8.48 3.52 -4.80
C THR A 233 -8.11 5.00 -4.98
N ILE A 234 -7.49 5.61 -3.98
CA ILE A 234 -6.97 6.97 -4.10
C ILE A 234 -5.44 6.95 -4.01
N ALA A 235 -4.78 7.49 -5.03
CA ALA A 235 -3.35 7.74 -5.05
C ALA A 235 -3.03 9.11 -4.46
N ILE A 236 -2.10 9.18 -3.52
CA ILE A 236 -1.52 10.41 -2.97
C ILE A 236 -0.20 10.64 -3.70
N HIS A 237 -0.06 11.79 -4.37
CA HIS A 237 1.12 12.09 -5.21
C HIS A 237 2.29 12.67 -4.40
N GLU A 238 2.50 12.13 -3.22
CA GLU A 238 3.57 12.54 -2.30
C GLU A 238 4.34 11.29 -1.86
N ALA A 239 5.66 11.37 -1.83
CA ALA A 239 6.50 10.32 -1.27
C ALA A 239 6.43 10.43 0.26
N LEU A 240 5.73 9.49 0.89
CA LEU A 240 5.51 9.50 2.34
C LEU A 240 6.29 8.39 3.06
N TYR A 241 7.07 7.59 2.33
CA TYR A 241 7.91 6.56 2.91
C TYR A 241 9.17 6.32 2.09
N GLY A 242 10.16 5.69 2.69
CA GLY A 242 11.37 5.20 2.05
C GLY A 242 11.28 3.71 1.81
N TYR A 243 11.27 3.30 0.52
CA TYR A 243 11.41 1.92 0.10
C TYR A 243 12.88 1.55 0.07
N ARG A 244 13.30 0.59 0.87
CA ARG A 244 14.71 0.24 1.03
C ARG A 244 15.15 -0.82 0.04
N MET A 245 16.29 -0.55 -0.62
CA MET A 245 16.98 -1.52 -1.48
C MET A 245 18.29 -1.95 -0.82
N HIS A 246 18.38 -3.22 -0.44
CA HIS A 246 19.52 -3.75 0.31
C HIS A 246 20.05 -5.11 -0.19
N GLY A 247 19.63 -5.55 -1.36
CA GLY A 247 20.08 -6.81 -1.97
C GLY A 247 19.47 -8.09 -1.39
N GLY A 248 18.74 -7.99 -0.26
CA GLY A 248 17.95 -9.08 0.32
C GLY A 248 16.46 -8.95 0.06
N ASN A 249 16.03 -7.95 -0.70
CA ASN A 249 14.63 -7.74 -1.05
C ASN A 249 14.08 -8.89 -1.88
N SER A 250 12.83 -9.26 -1.64
CA SER A 250 12.18 -10.35 -2.39
C SER A 250 12.03 -10.06 -3.89
N HIS A 251 11.98 -8.79 -4.30
CA HIS A 251 11.77 -8.36 -5.68
C HIS A 251 12.86 -7.45 -6.26
N SER A 252 13.63 -6.78 -5.43
CA SER A 252 14.56 -5.72 -5.87
C SER A 252 16.00 -6.17 -5.73
N ASN A 253 16.41 -7.18 -6.50
CA ASN A 253 17.77 -7.71 -6.47
C ASN A 253 18.74 -6.93 -7.38
N ALA A 254 18.26 -5.96 -8.14
CA ALA A 254 19.10 -5.19 -9.03
C ALA A 254 19.69 -3.98 -8.29
N THR A 255 21.01 -3.87 -8.30
CA THR A 255 21.66 -2.58 -8.06
C THR A 255 21.08 -1.58 -9.05
N VAL A 256 20.48 -0.51 -8.56
CA VAL A 256 19.82 0.49 -9.39
C VAL A 256 20.79 1.61 -9.75
N PRO A 257 21.59 1.51 -10.80
CA PRO A 257 22.34 2.65 -11.31
C PRO A 257 21.35 3.66 -11.87
N GLY A 258 21.27 4.84 -11.27
CA GLY A 258 20.42 5.92 -11.77
C GLY A 258 18.92 5.70 -11.57
N GLY A 259 18.49 4.85 -10.63
CA GLY A 259 17.07 4.72 -10.29
C GLY A 259 16.23 3.93 -11.30
N ALA A 260 16.84 3.14 -12.19
CA ALA A 260 16.12 2.27 -13.11
C ALA A 260 15.94 0.87 -12.52
N TYR A 261 14.71 0.47 -12.28
CA TYR A 261 14.37 -0.90 -11.93
C TYR A 261 14.20 -1.73 -13.21
N ASN A 262 14.85 -2.87 -13.27
CA ASN A 262 14.63 -3.82 -14.36
C ASN A 262 13.45 -4.73 -13.99
N SER A 263 12.27 -4.38 -14.47
CA SER A 263 11.05 -5.17 -14.30
C SER A 263 11.05 -6.46 -15.13
N ALA A 264 12.10 -6.73 -15.90
CA ALA A 264 12.26 -7.98 -16.67
C ALA A 264 12.47 -9.21 -15.78
N ASN A 265 11.98 -9.19 -14.54
CA ASN A 265 11.90 -10.39 -13.74
C ASN A 265 10.81 -11.28 -14.35
N ARG A 266 11.25 -12.27 -15.12
CA ARG A 266 10.39 -13.26 -15.78
C ARG A 266 9.50 -14.05 -14.81
N GLU A 267 9.72 -13.91 -13.51
CA GLU A 267 8.94 -14.54 -12.45
C GLU A 267 7.69 -13.76 -12.05
N TRP A 268 7.53 -12.50 -12.49
CA TRP A 268 6.37 -11.69 -12.12
C TRP A 268 5.04 -12.23 -12.68
N GLU A 269 5.01 -12.67 -13.94
CA GLU A 269 3.76 -13.15 -14.55
C GLU A 269 3.16 -14.39 -13.85
N PRO A 270 3.94 -15.41 -13.45
CA PRO A 270 3.42 -16.50 -12.63
C PRO A 270 2.83 -16.03 -11.29
N ILE A 271 3.51 -15.10 -10.60
CA ILE A 271 3.05 -14.53 -9.34
C ILE A 271 1.75 -13.75 -9.54
N ARG A 272 1.73 -12.86 -10.53
CA ARG A 272 0.55 -12.09 -10.90
C ARG A 272 -0.63 -13.01 -11.19
N SER A 273 -0.45 -14.02 -12.02
CA SER A 273 -1.47 -15.01 -12.35
C SER A 273 -1.99 -15.73 -11.10
N TYR A 274 -1.07 -16.13 -10.23
CA TYR A 274 -1.43 -16.79 -8.97
C TYR A 274 -2.30 -15.90 -8.07
N VAL A 275 -1.90 -14.65 -7.84
CA VAL A 275 -2.67 -13.72 -7.00
C VAL A 275 -4.02 -13.40 -7.61
N LEU A 276 -4.11 -13.15 -8.92
CA LEU A 276 -5.39 -12.88 -9.59
C LEU A 276 -6.36 -14.06 -9.53
N LYS A 277 -5.86 -15.30 -9.65
CA LYS A 277 -6.68 -16.51 -9.46
C LYS A 277 -7.18 -16.63 -8.03
N MET A 278 -6.39 -16.22 -7.05
CA MET A 278 -6.81 -16.18 -5.66
C MET A 278 -7.90 -15.13 -5.43
N VAL A 279 -7.74 -13.93 -5.98
CA VAL A 279 -8.79 -12.89 -5.95
C VAL A 279 -10.07 -13.41 -6.58
N GLN A 280 -9.99 -14.04 -7.76
CA GLN A 280 -11.15 -14.62 -8.44
C GLN A 280 -11.84 -15.71 -7.60
N ARG A 281 -11.07 -16.55 -6.93
CA ARG A 281 -11.60 -17.57 -6.02
C ARG A 281 -12.38 -16.94 -4.88
N VAL A 282 -11.81 -15.95 -4.19
CA VAL A 282 -12.48 -15.28 -3.07
C VAL A 282 -13.70 -14.50 -3.52
N LEU A 283 -13.70 -13.88 -4.72
CA LEU A 283 -14.90 -13.29 -5.30
C LEU A 283 -16.05 -14.28 -5.45
N ARG A 284 -15.75 -15.54 -5.74
CA ARG A 284 -16.75 -16.60 -5.84
C ARG A 284 -17.17 -17.16 -4.48
N ASP A 285 -16.19 -17.47 -3.63
CA ASP A 285 -16.40 -18.12 -2.34
C ASP A 285 -17.16 -17.19 -1.37
N GLU A 286 -16.89 -15.88 -1.40
CA GLU A 286 -17.50 -14.84 -0.56
C GLU A 286 -18.54 -14.00 -1.30
N ALA A 287 -19.08 -14.50 -2.42
CA ALA A 287 -19.95 -13.75 -3.31
C ALA A 287 -21.16 -13.12 -2.60
N GLU A 288 -21.82 -13.85 -1.69
CA GLU A 288 -22.98 -13.37 -0.96
C GLU A 288 -22.60 -12.15 -0.08
N THR A 289 -21.53 -12.29 0.71
CA THR A 289 -21.05 -11.22 1.60
C THR A 289 -20.62 -9.99 0.81
N LEU A 290 -19.90 -10.19 -0.31
CA LEU A 290 -19.43 -9.10 -1.16
C LEU A 290 -20.59 -8.39 -1.85
N ARG A 291 -21.61 -9.10 -2.32
CA ARG A 291 -22.83 -8.51 -2.91
C ARG A 291 -23.64 -7.71 -1.90
N LEU A 292 -23.79 -8.24 -0.70
CA LEU A 292 -24.47 -7.52 0.39
C LEU A 292 -23.74 -6.25 0.77
N THR A 293 -22.39 -6.26 0.75
CA THR A 293 -21.56 -5.12 1.18
C THR A 293 -21.40 -4.07 0.10
N PHE A 294 -21.14 -4.46 -1.16
CA PHE A 294 -20.77 -3.55 -2.24
C PHE A 294 -21.82 -3.46 -3.36
N GLY A 295 -22.85 -4.25 -3.31
CA GLY A 295 -23.91 -4.30 -4.31
C GLY A 295 -23.66 -5.32 -5.44
N GLU A 296 -24.75 -5.83 -6.01
CA GLU A 296 -24.76 -6.85 -7.07
C GLU A 296 -24.01 -6.37 -8.33
N GLU A 297 -24.25 -5.12 -8.74
CA GLU A 297 -23.63 -4.57 -9.94
C GLU A 297 -22.11 -4.52 -9.80
N ARG A 298 -21.61 -4.04 -8.66
CA ARG A 298 -20.16 -3.93 -8.41
C ARG A 298 -19.48 -5.29 -8.39
N HIS A 299 -20.11 -6.26 -7.73
CA HIS A 299 -19.60 -7.63 -7.71
C HIS A 299 -19.55 -8.24 -9.12
N SER A 300 -20.59 -8.09 -9.93
CA SER A 300 -20.65 -8.60 -11.29
C SER A 300 -19.59 -7.95 -12.21
N ILE A 301 -19.30 -6.66 -12.02
CA ILE A 301 -18.20 -5.99 -12.72
C ILE A 301 -16.86 -6.62 -12.32
N ALA A 302 -16.62 -6.83 -11.03
CA ALA A 302 -15.39 -7.43 -10.53
C ALA A 302 -15.16 -8.84 -11.06
N GLU A 303 -16.20 -9.69 -11.09
CA GLU A 303 -16.12 -11.04 -11.66
C GLU A 303 -15.71 -11.01 -13.14
N ARG A 304 -16.32 -10.12 -13.95
CA ARG A 304 -15.97 -9.98 -15.35
C ARG A 304 -14.52 -9.52 -15.55
N LEU A 305 -14.08 -8.49 -14.80
CA LEU A 305 -12.71 -8.00 -14.88
C LEU A 305 -11.68 -9.07 -14.52
N MET A 306 -12.00 -9.89 -13.51
CA MET A 306 -11.10 -10.98 -13.12
C MET A 306 -11.09 -12.12 -14.13
N ALA A 307 -12.24 -12.49 -14.70
CA ALA A 307 -12.31 -13.49 -15.76
C ALA A 307 -11.47 -13.07 -16.99
N ASP A 308 -11.59 -11.80 -17.41
CA ASP A 308 -10.77 -11.24 -18.49
C ASP A 308 -9.27 -11.28 -18.16
N ALA A 309 -8.91 -10.89 -16.94
CA ALA A 309 -7.51 -10.80 -16.51
C ALA A 309 -6.83 -12.16 -16.34
N VAL A 310 -7.60 -13.19 -15.96
CA VAL A 310 -7.10 -14.57 -15.80
C VAL A 310 -7.15 -15.36 -17.11
N GLY A 311 -7.79 -14.81 -18.15
CA GLY A 311 -7.89 -15.47 -19.47
C GLY A 311 -8.89 -16.61 -19.52
N GLU A 312 -9.91 -16.59 -18.68
CA GLU A 312 -10.98 -17.60 -18.64
C GLU A 312 -12.15 -17.33 -19.60
N LEU A 313 -12.11 -16.23 -20.36
CA LEU A 313 -13.13 -15.97 -21.39
C LEU A 313 -12.88 -16.79 -22.65
N PRO A 314 -13.95 -17.40 -23.24
CA PRO A 314 -13.80 -18.14 -24.49
C PRO A 314 -13.29 -17.21 -25.61
N ILE A 315 -12.27 -17.67 -26.30
CA ILE A 315 -11.73 -17.02 -27.51
C ILE A 315 -12.90 -16.87 -28.50
N GLY A 316 -13.35 -15.63 -28.73
CA GLY A 316 -14.39 -15.37 -29.75
C GLY A 316 -15.49 -14.39 -29.36
N ARG A 317 -15.53 -13.85 -28.16
CA ARG A 317 -16.40 -12.69 -27.86
C ARG A 317 -15.60 -11.39 -27.97
N ALA A 318 -16.06 -10.52 -28.86
CA ALA A 318 -15.55 -9.14 -28.94
C ALA A 318 -15.56 -8.55 -27.52
N ALA A 319 -14.47 -7.85 -27.17
CA ALA A 319 -14.39 -7.14 -25.89
C ALA A 319 -15.68 -6.33 -25.72
N PRO A 320 -16.39 -6.50 -24.57
CA PRO A 320 -17.60 -5.73 -24.34
C PRO A 320 -17.22 -4.25 -24.41
N ALA A 321 -18.02 -3.49 -25.17
CA ALA A 321 -17.88 -2.05 -25.25
C ALA A 321 -17.65 -1.54 -23.83
N LYS A 322 -16.59 -0.75 -23.62
CA LYS A 322 -16.19 -0.19 -22.32
C LYS A 322 -17.44 0.08 -21.49
N ALA A 323 -17.61 -0.63 -20.39
CA ALA A 323 -18.72 -0.40 -19.50
C ALA A 323 -18.61 1.07 -19.08
N ARG A 324 -19.40 1.95 -19.70
CA ARG A 324 -19.53 3.34 -19.29
C ARG A 324 -20.24 3.26 -17.94
N LEU A 325 -19.57 3.68 -16.87
CA LEU A 325 -20.25 4.09 -15.66
C LEU A 325 -21.39 5.05 -16.10
N PRO A 326 -22.59 4.94 -15.53
CA PRO A 326 -23.65 5.92 -15.80
C PRO A 326 -23.04 7.32 -15.64
N GLU A 327 -23.26 8.21 -16.61
CA GLU A 327 -22.72 9.57 -16.61
C GLU A 327 -23.06 10.35 -15.32
N LEU A 328 -24.14 9.95 -14.63
CA LEU A 328 -24.51 10.48 -13.33
C LEU A 328 -23.46 10.21 -12.23
N LEU A 329 -22.77 9.07 -12.26
CA LEU A 329 -21.70 8.75 -11.28
C LEU A 329 -20.40 9.47 -11.61
N LEU A 330 -20.10 9.68 -12.89
CA LEU A 330 -18.93 10.45 -13.31
C LEU A 330 -19.07 11.95 -12.99
N GLY A 331 -20.27 12.52 -13.08
CA GLY A 331 -20.55 13.90 -12.70
C GLY A 331 -20.40 14.12 -11.19
N LEU A 332 -20.89 13.19 -10.37
CA LEU A 332 -20.77 13.26 -8.91
C LEU A 332 -19.32 13.08 -8.43
N LEU A 333 -18.51 12.31 -9.16
CA LEU A 333 -17.11 12.03 -8.81
C LEU A 333 -16.15 13.14 -9.31
N GLY A 334 -16.46 13.76 -10.45
CA GLY A 334 -15.67 14.87 -11.01
C GLY A 334 -15.73 16.14 -10.16
N ASP A 335 -16.92 16.51 -9.71
CA ASP A 335 -17.15 17.73 -8.91
C ASP A 335 -16.65 17.60 -7.45
N GLY A 336 -16.64 16.39 -6.88
CA GLY A 336 -16.18 16.15 -5.51
C GLY A 336 -14.66 16.34 -5.36
N LEU A 337 -13.88 15.90 -6.31
CA LEU A 337 -12.40 15.97 -6.23
C LEU A 337 -11.84 17.34 -6.61
N SER A 338 -12.52 18.11 -7.45
CA SER A 338 -12.14 19.51 -7.75
C SER A 338 -12.23 20.42 -6.52
N ARG A 339 -12.99 20.02 -5.48
CA ARG A 339 -13.13 20.77 -4.21
C ARG A 339 -12.04 20.48 -3.18
N LEU A 340 -11.14 19.53 -3.45
CA LEU A 340 -9.96 19.24 -2.62
C LEU A 340 -8.76 20.15 -2.96
N GLY A 341 -8.93 21.16 -3.80
CA GLY A 341 -7.97 22.23 -4.08
C GLY A 341 -7.73 23.12 -2.85
N PRO A 342 -6.63 23.86 -2.80
CA PRO A 342 -6.28 24.70 -1.66
C PRO A 342 -7.41 25.70 -1.38
N ARG A 343 -7.97 25.65 -0.17
CA ARG A 343 -8.79 26.75 0.33
C ARG A 343 -7.86 27.92 0.57
N ASP A 344 -8.04 28.99 -0.17
CA ASP A 344 -7.40 30.27 0.10
C ASP A 344 -7.54 30.60 1.58
N ARG A 345 -6.41 30.78 2.24
CA ARG A 345 -6.36 31.39 3.57
C ARG A 345 -6.43 32.89 3.37
N SER A 346 -7.59 33.46 3.55
CA SER A 346 -7.72 34.86 3.97
C SER A 346 -7.77 34.92 5.50
#